data_e8c9115fac8ec6f2eca180d71661ce9c
#
_entry.id   e8c9115fac8ec6f2eca180d71661ce9c
#
_cell.length_a   1.000
_cell.length_b   1.000
_cell.length_c   1.000
_cell.angle_alpha   90.00
_cell.angle_beta   90.00
_cell.angle_gamma   90.00
#
_symmetry.space_group_name_H-M   'P 1'
#
loop_
_entity.id
_entity.type
_entity.pdbx_description
1 polymer ?
#
loop_
_entity_poly.entity_id
_entity_poly.type
_entity_poly.pdbx_seq_one_letter_code
_entity_poly.pdbx_strand_id
1 'polypeptide(L)'
;HLKAVLKKEKGKADEKGLKEIAEYAGGDLRHAINLLQTAASTGDITQDSVKAAAGLTKTNDVEDVLKLAVSGKIQDSRNKMIELVKVYGMSESDFLKYINQALFSAKYDNLEELSQIIAKYDYRILVGSNPEIQLSAMLAELGKFSK
;
A
#
# COMPACT_ATOMS: atom_id res chain seq x y z
N HIS A 1 -20.75 -9.29 9.44
CA HIS A 1 -19.95 -9.96 8.40
C HIS A 1 -18.50 -10.19 8.81
N LEU A 2 -17.84 -9.16 9.33
CA LEU A 2 -16.46 -9.29 9.85
C LEU A 2 -16.40 -10.26 11.04
N LYS A 3 -17.41 -10.29 11.87
CA LYS A 3 -17.50 -11.23 12.99
C LYS A 3 -17.55 -12.68 12.51
N ALA A 4 -18.22 -12.95 11.39
CA ALA A 4 -18.29 -14.28 10.81
C ALA A 4 -16.91 -14.71 10.27
N VAL A 5 -16.20 -13.80 9.61
CA VAL A 5 -14.83 -14.04 9.10
C VAL A 5 -13.89 -14.32 10.28
N LEU A 6 -13.98 -13.53 11.35
CA LEU A 6 -13.17 -13.69 12.54
C LEU A 6 -13.39 -15.06 13.19
N LYS A 7 -14.65 -15.48 13.31
CA LYS A 7 -15.00 -16.80 13.87
C LYS A 7 -14.38 -17.93 13.05
N LYS A 8 -14.38 -17.78 11.73
CA LYS A 8 -13.77 -18.73 10.79
C LYS A 8 -12.25 -18.78 10.97
N GLU A 9 -11.62 -17.63 11.21
CA GLU A 9 -10.16 -17.53 11.41
C GLU A 9 -9.73 -17.88 12.84
N LYS A 10 -10.69 -18.16 13.73
CA LYS A 10 -10.45 -18.51 15.14
C LYS A 10 -9.68 -17.45 15.92
N GLY A 11 -9.85 -16.18 15.55
CA GLY A 11 -9.20 -15.06 16.24
C GLY A 11 -10.08 -14.47 17.34
N LYS A 12 -9.46 -13.68 18.20
CA LYS A 12 -10.15 -12.86 19.19
C LYS A 12 -10.14 -11.42 18.74
N ALA A 13 -11.29 -10.75 18.83
CA ALA A 13 -11.40 -9.36 18.49
C ALA A 13 -12.32 -8.61 19.44
N ASP A 14 -11.98 -7.36 19.78
CA ASP A 14 -12.92 -6.50 20.45
C ASP A 14 -13.71 -5.68 19.40
N GLU A 15 -14.79 -5.05 19.84
CA GLU A 15 -15.66 -4.27 18.94
C GLU A 15 -14.93 -3.05 18.39
N LYS A 16 -14.03 -2.45 19.15
CA LYS A 16 -13.25 -1.29 18.71
C LYS A 16 -12.31 -1.66 17.58
N GLY A 17 -11.66 -2.83 17.67
CA GLY A 17 -10.80 -3.33 16.60
C GLY A 17 -11.55 -3.58 15.31
N LEU A 18 -12.72 -4.21 15.39
CA LEU A 18 -13.57 -4.44 14.22
C LEU A 18 -14.06 -3.14 13.59
N LYS A 19 -14.38 -2.15 14.41
CA LYS A 19 -14.79 -0.84 13.94
C LYS A 19 -13.66 -0.13 13.20
N GLU A 20 -12.42 -0.22 13.71
CA GLU A 20 -11.24 0.34 13.04
C GLU A 20 -11.03 -0.30 11.68
N ILE A 21 -11.19 -1.62 11.58
CA ILE A 21 -11.09 -2.31 10.29
C ILE A 21 -12.09 -1.75 9.29
N ALA A 22 -13.35 -1.55 9.72
CA ALA A 22 -14.38 -1.01 8.86
C ALA A 22 -14.06 0.41 8.39
N GLU A 23 -13.51 1.24 9.27
CA GLU A 23 -13.11 2.61 8.93
C GLU A 23 -11.96 2.64 7.94
N TYR A 24 -10.90 1.86 8.16
CA TYR A 24 -9.76 1.79 7.24
C TYR A 24 -10.14 1.22 5.88
N ALA A 25 -11.06 0.26 5.86
CA ALA A 25 -11.49 -0.37 4.62
C ALA A 25 -12.39 0.53 3.76
N GLY A 26 -13.08 1.50 4.37
CA GLY A 26 -13.92 2.44 3.63
C GLY A 26 -15.05 1.76 2.83
N GLY A 27 -15.58 0.65 3.35
CA GLY A 27 -16.62 -0.12 2.68
C GLY A 27 -16.11 -1.20 1.73
N ASP A 28 -14.81 -1.31 1.53
CA ASP A 28 -14.21 -2.37 0.71
C ASP A 28 -14.03 -3.63 1.55
N LEU A 29 -14.85 -4.63 1.28
CA LEU A 29 -14.84 -5.89 2.02
C LEU A 29 -13.51 -6.63 1.90
N ARG A 30 -12.91 -6.62 0.72
CA ARG A 30 -11.62 -7.29 0.48
C ARG A 30 -10.52 -6.68 1.34
N HIS A 31 -10.46 -5.34 1.39
CA HIS A 31 -9.50 -4.63 2.23
C HIS A 31 -9.74 -4.92 3.71
N ALA A 32 -11.01 -4.95 4.13
CA ALA A 32 -11.38 -5.27 5.51
C ALA A 32 -10.91 -6.67 5.91
N ILE A 33 -11.11 -7.66 5.05
CA ILE A 33 -10.68 -9.05 5.29
C ILE A 33 -9.15 -9.12 5.40
N ASN A 34 -8.43 -8.44 4.51
CA ASN A 34 -6.97 -8.41 4.53
C ASN A 34 -6.43 -7.78 5.81
N LEU A 35 -7.03 -6.67 6.26
CA LEU A 35 -6.66 -6.04 7.54
C LEU A 35 -6.93 -6.97 8.72
N LEU A 36 -8.07 -7.64 8.69
CA LEU A 36 -8.45 -8.60 9.74
C LEU A 36 -7.42 -9.72 9.85
N GLN A 37 -7.04 -10.32 8.73
CA GLN A 37 -6.06 -11.39 8.69
C GLN A 37 -4.69 -10.92 9.16
N THR A 38 -4.24 -9.75 8.72
CA THR A 38 -2.96 -9.18 9.11
C THR A 38 -2.92 -8.89 10.62
N ALA A 39 -3.98 -8.28 11.15
CA ALA A 39 -4.07 -7.99 12.58
C ALA A 39 -4.12 -9.29 13.40
N ALA A 40 -4.86 -10.30 12.94
CA ALA A 40 -4.99 -11.57 13.63
C ALA A 40 -3.66 -12.34 13.70
N SER A 41 -2.79 -12.18 12.73
CA SER A 41 -1.49 -12.85 12.70
C SER A 41 -0.56 -12.40 13.84
N THR A 42 -0.81 -11.22 14.40
CA THR A 42 0.00 -10.66 15.50
C THR A 42 -0.61 -10.94 16.88
N GLY A 43 -1.78 -11.59 16.95
CA GLY A 43 -2.47 -11.91 18.19
C GLY A 43 -3.92 -11.46 18.19
N ASP A 44 -4.38 -10.89 19.29
CA ASP A 44 -5.76 -10.41 19.40
C ASP A 44 -6.00 -9.20 18.49
N ILE A 45 -7.21 -9.12 17.95
CA ILE A 45 -7.60 -8.00 17.10
C ILE A 45 -8.13 -6.87 17.99
N THR A 46 -7.30 -5.88 18.21
CA THR A 46 -7.62 -4.70 18.99
C THR A 46 -7.51 -3.46 18.08
N GLN A 47 -7.95 -2.33 18.56
CA GLN A 47 -7.80 -1.07 17.86
C GLN A 47 -6.33 -0.79 17.51
N ASP A 48 -5.42 -1.04 18.46
CA ASP A 48 -3.99 -0.82 18.28
C ASP A 48 -3.39 -1.79 17.27
N SER A 49 -3.76 -3.08 17.31
CA SER A 49 -3.24 -4.05 16.35
C SER A 49 -3.70 -3.77 14.93
N VAL A 50 -4.93 -3.28 14.75
CA VAL A 50 -5.46 -2.89 13.44
C VAL A 50 -4.71 -1.68 12.90
N LYS A 51 -4.47 -0.67 13.73
CA LYS A 51 -3.70 0.52 13.33
C LYS A 51 -2.27 0.13 12.93
N ALA A 52 -1.64 -0.74 13.70
CA ALA A 52 -0.29 -1.23 13.40
C ALA A 52 -0.28 -2.00 12.07
N ALA A 53 -1.23 -2.88 11.84
CA ALA A 53 -1.33 -3.65 10.60
C ALA A 53 -1.52 -2.74 9.39
N ALA A 54 -2.44 -1.78 9.48
CA ALA A 54 -2.69 -0.81 8.41
C ALA A 54 -1.46 0.05 8.13
N GLY A 55 -0.79 0.53 9.20
CA GLY A 55 0.41 1.34 9.09
C GLY A 55 1.58 0.58 8.49
N LEU A 56 1.81 -0.64 8.93
CA LEU A 56 2.89 -1.47 8.39
C LEU A 56 2.69 -1.75 6.91
N THR A 57 1.49 -2.15 6.51
CA THR A 57 1.21 -2.43 5.11
C THR A 57 1.40 -1.20 4.24
N LYS A 58 0.82 -0.07 4.66
CA LYS A 58 0.81 1.14 3.82
C LYS A 58 2.14 1.88 3.80
N THR A 59 2.88 1.86 4.90
CA THR A 59 4.11 2.64 5.02
C THR A 59 5.33 1.84 4.59
N ASN A 60 5.59 0.71 5.25
CA ASN A 60 6.83 -0.05 5.03
C ASN A 60 6.89 -0.69 3.65
N ASP A 61 5.78 -1.27 3.20
CA ASP A 61 5.75 -1.96 1.91
C ASP A 61 5.87 -0.99 0.74
N VAL A 62 5.25 0.18 0.85
CA VAL A 62 5.38 1.21 -0.19
C VAL A 62 6.80 1.78 -0.23
N GLU A 63 7.42 1.97 0.93
CA GLU A 63 8.84 2.37 0.99
C GLU A 63 9.73 1.36 0.28
N ASP A 64 9.48 0.05 0.47
CA ASP A 64 10.24 -0.99 -0.20
C ASP A 64 10.06 -0.95 -1.71
N VAL A 65 8.84 -0.71 -2.19
CA VAL A 65 8.56 -0.55 -3.62
C VAL A 65 9.40 0.59 -4.19
N LEU A 66 9.42 1.73 -3.51
CA LEU A 66 10.20 2.90 -3.94
C LEU A 66 11.69 2.61 -3.96
N LYS A 67 12.22 1.98 -2.91
CA LYS A 67 13.65 1.62 -2.83
C LYS A 67 14.05 0.68 -3.96
N LEU A 68 13.25 -0.34 -4.23
CA LEU A 68 13.51 -1.27 -5.30
C LEU A 68 13.49 -0.58 -6.67
N ALA A 69 12.51 0.28 -6.90
CA ALA A 69 12.40 1.02 -8.16
C ALA A 69 13.61 1.91 -8.39
N VAL A 70 13.97 2.74 -7.40
CA VAL A 70 15.11 3.67 -7.51
C VAL A 70 16.43 2.93 -7.62
N SER A 71 16.51 1.71 -7.10
CA SER A 71 17.70 0.85 -7.22
C SER A 71 17.81 0.15 -8.59
N GLY A 72 16.84 0.33 -9.46
CA GLY A 72 16.81 -0.29 -10.77
C GLY A 72 16.27 -1.72 -10.79
N LYS A 73 15.78 -2.22 -9.67
CA LYS A 73 15.20 -3.56 -9.53
C LYS A 73 13.71 -3.52 -9.90
N ILE A 74 13.44 -3.26 -11.17
CA ILE A 74 12.09 -2.97 -11.65
C ILE A 74 11.13 -4.15 -11.48
N GLN A 75 11.60 -5.37 -11.76
CA GLN A 75 10.76 -6.56 -11.67
C GLN A 75 10.28 -6.79 -10.23
N ASP A 76 11.21 -6.71 -9.27
CA ASP A 76 10.89 -6.89 -7.85
C ASP A 76 9.99 -5.79 -7.34
N SER A 77 10.25 -4.55 -7.74
CA SER A 77 9.44 -3.40 -7.38
C SER A 77 8.00 -3.55 -7.87
N ARG A 78 7.85 -3.93 -9.15
CA ARG A 78 6.54 -4.14 -9.76
C ARG A 78 5.78 -5.28 -9.08
N ASN A 79 6.45 -6.39 -8.81
CA ASN A 79 5.81 -7.54 -8.15
C ASN A 79 5.25 -7.15 -6.79
N LYS A 80 6.00 -6.37 -6.03
CA LYS A 80 5.55 -5.91 -4.73
C LYS A 80 4.40 -4.91 -4.84
N MET A 81 4.44 -4.01 -5.80
CA MET A 81 3.34 -3.07 -6.07
C MET A 81 2.05 -3.81 -6.43
N ILE A 82 2.14 -4.81 -7.31
CA ILE A 82 0.99 -5.64 -7.71
C ILE A 82 0.41 -6.35 -6.48
N GLU A 83 1.25 -6.88 -5.63
CA GLU A 83 0.82 -7.53 -4.39
C GLU A 83 0.03 -6.56 -3.50
N LEU A 84 0.54 -5.34 -3.30
CA LEU A 84 -0.13 -4.34 -2.49
C LEU A 84 -1.51 -3.97 -3.05
N VAL A 85 -1.60 -3.79 -4.35
CA VAL A 85 -2.85 -3.36 -5.01
C VAL A 85 -3.82 -4.52 -5.14
N LYS A 86 -3.38 -5.68 -5.61
CA LYS A 86 -4.26 -6.81 -5.94
C LYS A 86 -4.56 -7.73 -4.76
N VAL A 87 -3.58 -7.97 -3.89
CA VAL A 87 -3.74 -8.90 -2.76
C VAL A 87 -4.21 -8.16 -1.51
N TYR A 88 -3.54 -7.07 -1.16
CA TYR A 88 -3.88 -6.31 0.05
C TYR A 88 -4.97 -5.26 -0.18
N GLY A 89 -5.37 -5.04 -1.43
CA GLY A 89 -6.50 -4.17 -1.75
C GLY A 89 -6.22 -2.68 -1.63
N MET A 90 -4.95 -2.27 -1.67
CA MET A 90 -4.61 -0.85 -1.65
C MET A 90 -5.08 -0.20 -2.96
N SER A 91 -5.75 0.95 -2.87
CA SER A 91 -6.14 1.69 -4.06
C SER A 91 -4.91 2.31 -4.73
N GLU A 92 -4.98 2.50 -6.04
CA GLU A 92 -3.89 3.15 -6.79
C GLU A 92 -3.67 4.58 -6.31
N SER A 93 -4.74 5.28 -5.95
CA SER A 93 -4.67 6.63 -5.39
C SER A 93 -3.90 6.66 -4.07
N ASP A 94 -4.20 5.71 -3.18
CA ASP A 94 -3.49 5.58 -1.90
C ASP A 94 -2.03 5.19 -2.12
N PHE A 95 -1.77 4.28 -3.05
CA PHE A 95 -0.40 3.88 -3.39
C PHE A 95 0.43 5.10 -3.80
N LEU A 96 -0.09 5.94 -4.68
CA LEU A 96 0.60 7.15 -5.13
C LEU A 96 0.84 8.12 -3.98
N LYS A 97 -0.14 8.29 -3.12
CA LYS A 97 -0.02 9.15 -1.94
C LYS A 97 1.09 8.67 -1.02
N TYR A 98 1.14 7.36 -0.74
CA TYR A 98 2.14 6.81 0.17
C TYR A 98 3.54 6.77 -0.45
N ILE A 99 3.65 6.53 -1.76
CA ILE A 99 4.97 6.56 -2.41
C ILE A 99 5.53 7.99 -2.43
N ASN A 100 4.68 8.99 -2.59
CA ASN A 100 5.08 10.38 -2.51
C ASN A 100 5.56 10.73 -1.08
N GLN A 101 4.85 10.27 -0.06
CA GLN A 101 5.25 10.46 1.34
C GLN A 101 6.59 9.77 1.62
N ALA A 102 6.77 8.56 1.13
CA ALA A 102 8.03 7.82 1.30
C ALA A 102 9.20 8.55 0.64
N LEU A 103 8.96 9.14 -0.52
CA LEU A 103 9.98 9.91 -1.24
C LEU A 103 10.51 11.07 -0.39
N PHE A 104 9.60 11.82 0.24
CA PHE A 104 9.99 12.99 1.03
C PHE A 104 10.46 12.65 2.45
N SER A 105 10.18 11.43 2.92
CA SER A 105 10.66 10.95 4.23
C SER A 105 12.10 10.47 4.19
N ALA A 106 12.59 10.04 3.02
CA ALA A 106 13.95 9.58 2.82
C ALA A 106 14.77 10.64 2.12
N LYS A 107 16.09 10.49 2.14
CA LYS A 107 17.00 11.41 1.45
C LYS A 107 17.39 10.80 0.10
N TYR A 108 16.83 11.35 -0.96
CA TYR A 108 17.18 10.98 -2.34
C TYR A 108 17.86 12.15 -3.01
N ASP A 109 18.95 11.87 -3.73
CA ASP A 109 19.72 12.93 -4.42
C ASP A 109 18.92 13.59 -5.55
N ASN A 110 18.03 12.81 -6.19
CA ASN A 110 17.24 13.26 -7.33
C ASN A 110 15.79 13.54 -6.94
N LEU A 111 15.58 14.13 -5.76
CA LEU A 111 14.23 14.34 -5.21
C LEU A 111 13.31 15.09 -6.15
N GLU A 112 13.81 16.15 -6.80
CA GLU A 112 13.01 16.97 -7.71
C GLU A 112 12.52 16.15 -8.91
N GLU A 113 13.42 15.42 -9.55
CA GLU A 113 13.10 14.60 -10.71
C GLU A 113 12.15 13.47 -10.35
N LEU A 114 12.39 12.79 -9.23
CA LEU A 114 11.54 11.69 -8.76
C LEU A 114 10.13 12.20 -8.44
N SER A 115 10.03 13.34 -7.79
CA SER A 115 8.74 13.97 -7.47
C SER A 115 7.94 14.29 -8.73
N GLN A 116 8.60 14.83 -9.75
CA GLN A 116 7.96 15.16 -11.02
C GLN A 116 7.44 13.91 -11.73
N ILE A 117 8.18 12.81 -11.67
CA ILE A 117 7.75 11.54 -12.25
C ILE A 117 6.45 11.05 -11.57
N ILE A 118 6.41 11.07 -10.24
CA ILE A 118 5.22 10.66 -9.50
C ILE A 118 4.02 11.52 -9.86
N ALA A 119 4.19 12.84 -9.92
CA ALA A 119 3.11 13.77 -10.27
C ALA A 119 2.58 13.52 -11.68
N LYS A 120 3.45 13.24 -12.64
CA LYS A 120 3.08 12.95 -14.02
C LYS A 120 2.16 11.73 -14.10
N TYR A 121 2.49 10.66 -13.40
CA TYR A 121 1.69 9.43 -13.43
C TYR A 121 0.41 9.54 -12.62
N ASP A 122 0.42 10.31 -11.54
CA ASP A 122 -0.79 10.63 -10.79
C ASP A 122 -1.83 11.31 -11.71
N TYR A 123 -1.39 12.29 -12.48
CA TYR A 123 -2.25 12.98 -13.43
C TYR A 123 -2.79 12.03 -14.51
N ARG A 124 -1.94 11.20 -15.08
CA ARG A 124 -2.35 10.25 -16.12
C ARG A 124 -3.41 9.27 -15.63
N ILE A 125 -3.26 8.77 -14.40
CA ILE A 125 -4.24 7.87 -13.80
C ILE A 125 -5.56 8.61 -13.54
N LEU A 126 -5.48 9.84 -13.05
CA LEU A 126 -6.65 10.68 -12.76
C LEU A 126 -7.50 10.91 -14.02
N VAL A 127 -6.88 11.10 -15.17
CA VAL A 127 -7.60 11.35 -16.43
C VAL A 127 -8.02 10.07 -17.17
N GLY A 128 -7.91 8.89 -16.54
CA GLY A 128 -8.52 7.67 -17.02
C GLY A 128 -7.61 6.65 -17.69
N SER A 129 -6.30 6.80 -17.60
CA SER A 129 -5.37 5.78 -18.10
C SER A 129 -5.42 4.53 -17.23
N ASN A 130 -5.01 3.38 -17.78
CA ASN A 130 -4.98 2.12 -17.03
C ASN A 130 -3.98 2.22 -15.87
N PRO A 131 -4.44 2.12 -14.61
CA PRO A 131 -3.57 2.33 -13.45
C PRO A 131 -2.40 1.35 -13.36
N GLU A 132 -2.62 0.07 -13.66
CA GLU A 132 -1.56 -0.93 -13.56
C GLU A 132 -0.43 -0.66 -14.55
N ILE A 133 -0.79 -0.31 -15.78
CA ILE A 133 0.19 0.03 -16.82
C ILE A 133 0.95 1.29 -16.42
N GLN A 134 0.25 2.31 -15.96
CA GLN A 134 0.86 3.58 -15.58
C GLN A 134 1.79 3.42 -14.37
N LEU A 135 1.36 2.67 -13.35
CA LEU A 135 2.20 2.43 -12.18
C LEU A 135 3.45 1.64 -12.54
N SER A 136 3.33 0.63 -13.40
CA SER A 136 4.49 -0.15 -13.86
C SER A 136 5.48 0.74 -14.61
N ALA A 137 5.00 1.61 -15.49
CA ALA A 137 5.83 2.56 -16.23
C ALA A 137 6.50 3.58 -15.28
N MET A 138 5.78 4.03 -14.25
CA MET A 138 6.33 4.92 -13.24
C MET A 138 7.53 4.29 -12.53
N LEU A 139 7.40 3.05 -12.10
CA LEU A 139 8.50 2.35 -11.43
C LEU A 139 9.71 2.20 -12.35
N ALA A 140 9.48 1.91 -13.63
CA ALA A 140 10.54 1.84 -14.63
C ALA A 140 11.25 3.18 -14.82
N GLU A 141 10.50 4.26 -14.86
CA GLU A 141 11.07 5.61 -15.02
C GLU A 141 11.86 6.04 -13.79
N LEU A 142 11.37 5.72 -12.59
CA LEU A 142 12.11 5.97 -11.35
C LEU A 142 13.45 5.24 -11.35
N GLY A 143 13.51 4.07 -11.94
CA GLY A 143 14.73 3.28 -12.05
C GLY A 143 15.82 3.88 -12.94
N LYS A 144 15.49 4.86 -13.77
CA LYS A 144 16.49 5.57 -14.59
C LYS A 144 17.46 6.39 -13.74
N PHE A 145 17.10 6.67 -12.50
CA PHE A 145 17.96 7.38 -11.56
C PHE A 145 18.74 6.45 -10.64
N SER A 146 18.74 5.14 -10.92
CA SER A 146 19.57 4.19 -10.20
C SER A 146 21.04 4.45 -10.51
N LYS A 147 21.87 4.27 -9.50
CA LYS A 147 23.33 4.42 -9.66
C LYS A 147 24.00 3.06 -9.81
#